data_0cba6b2042414e12a3ece8343c1695d1
#
_entry.id   0cba6b2042414e12a3ece8343c1695d1
#
_cell.length_a   1.000
_cell.length_b   1.000
_cell.length_c   1.000
_cell.angle_alpha   90.00
_cell.angle_beta   90.00
_cell.angle_gamma   90.00
#
_symmetry.space_group_name_H-M   'P 1'
#
loop_
_entity.id
_entity.type
_entity.pdbx_description
1 polymer ?
#
loop_
_entity_poly.entity_id
_entity_poly.type
_entity_poly.pdbx_seq_one_letter_code
_entity_poly.pdbx_strand_id
1 'polypeptide(L)'
;TRRSSDLVYQDAQKWLKEGIHDALFPMMYFQGNNFYPFALDWKENCGNRWIVPGLGIYFLSPDEQNWPLDEIVRQLHFTRQIKLNGQAYFRNRFLLNNTKGIWDELQENFYTTPALIPPMTWMDSIPPSTPAMPSLQLLPDGKMHMSWQISTDNNGGLVTYHLYASDTYPVDITDAGNLLETYLTHTEYEYTPISPWRQKRYFAVTAADRFGNESAPLELNAISETDMPLLNDGDILTLPEIKEAKTVKIFTVTGEEIKYFVYAPQMSIASLPGGFYTVYILNNAGAQTFVGTIVK
;
A
#
# COMPACT_ATOMS: atom_id res chain seq x y z
N THR A 1 26.25 36.29 -6.26
CA THR A 1 25.23 36.58 -5.23
C THR A 1 25.58 35.82 -3.97
N ARG A 2 25.86 36.53 -2.88
CA ARG A 2 26.01 35.89 -1.56
C ARG A 2 24.67 35.19 -1.25
N ARG A 3 24.71 33.89 -0.97
CA ARG A 3 23.54 33.16 -0.48
C ARG A 3 23.11 33.80 0.87
N SER A 4 21.80 33.85 1.15
CA SER A 4 21.31 34.38 2.44
C SER A 4 21.93 33.65 3.66
N SER A 5 22.29 32.37 3.48
CA SER A 5 23.06 31.57 4.44
C SER A 5 24.37 32.21 4.86
N ASP A 6 25.07 32.91 3.94
CA ASP A 6 26.36 33.60 4.26
C ASP A 6 26.14 34.78 5.20
N LEU A 7 24.94 35.37 5.17
CA LEU A 7 24.62 36.52 6.04
C LEU A 7 24.33 36.12 7.48
N VAL A 8 23.94 34.85 7.70
CA VAL A 8 23.60 34.29 9.02
C VAL A 8 24.60 33.22 9.49
N TYR A 9 25.71 33.10 8.77
CA TYR A 9 26.77 32.13 9.08
C TYR A 9 26.28 30.67 9.11
N GLN A 10 25.35 30.34 8.25
CA GLN A 10 24.78 28.99 8.11
C GLN A 10 25.01 28.49 6.70
N ASP A 11 25.62 27.31 6.57
CA ASP A 11 25.83 26.63 5.29
C ASP A 11 25.16 25.22 5.32
N ALA A 12 23.86 25.24 5.20
CA ALA A 12 23.05 24.02 5.33
C ALA A 12 23.38 22.97 4.24
N GLN A 13 23.71 23.39 3.02
CA GLN A 13 24.13 22.47 1.96
C GLN A 13 25.50 21.83 2.27
N LYS A 14 26.43 22.59 2.84
CA LYS A 14 27.71 22.06 3.32
C LYS A 14 27.52 21.03 4.43
N TRP A 15 26.62 21.31 5.37
CA TRP A 15 26.34 20.39 6.47
C TRP A 15 25.73 19.06 6.00
N LEU A 16 24.86 19.08 4.98
CA LEU A 16 24.37 17.86 4.33
C LEU A 16 25.51 17.10 3.64
N LYS A 17 26.32 17.80 2.86
CA LYS A 17 27.44 17.21 2.13
C LYS A 17 28.49 16.59 3.04
N GLU A 18 28.75 17.22 4.19
CA GLU A 18 29.68 16.73 5.21
C GLU A 18 29.06 15.68 6.14
N GLY A 19 27.75 15.38 5.98
CA GLY A 19 27.05 14.39 6.79
C GLY A 19 26.78 14.82 8.23
N ILE A 20 26.77 16.12 8.51
CA ILE A 20 26.46 16.67 9.84
C ILE A 20 24.95 16.54 10.14
N HIS A 21 24.13 16.65 9.13
CA HIS A 21 22.68 16.47 9.22
C HIS A 21 22.21 15.34 8.31
N ASP A 22 21.27 14.54 8.80
CA ASP A 22 20.64 13.46 8.05
C ASP A 22 19.44 13.94 7.26
N ALA A 23 18.80 15.02 7.70
CA ALA A 23 17.64 15.61 7.04
C ALA A 23 17.59 17.12 7.22
N LEU A 24 17.05 17.82 6.24
CA LEU A 24 16.69 19.23 6.36
C LEU A 24 15.23 19.45 5.95
N PHE A 25 14.61 20.40 6.66
CA PHE A 25 13.24 20.85 6.43
C PHE A 25 13.25 22.33 6.03
N PRO A 26 13.66 22.67 4.80
CA PRO A 26 13.71 24.07 4.37
C PRO A 26 12.32 24.68 4.38
N MET A 27 12.17 25.86 4.99
CA MET A 27 10.92 26.61 5.06
C MET A 27 10.68 27.31 3.71
N MET A 28 10.03 26.58 2.79
CA MET A 28 9.83 27.04 1.42
C MET A 28 8.43 27.66 1.23
N TYR A 29 8.13 28.68 2.01
CA TYR A 29 6.83 29.35 2.04
C TYR A 29 6.73 30.42 0.95
N PHE A 30 6.93 30.04 -0.30
CA PHE A 30 7.01 30.91 -1.46
C PHE A 30 6.21 30.36 -2.65
N GLN A 31 6.03 31.15 -3.69
CA GLN A 31 5.39 30.77 -4.94
C GLN A 31 6.33 30.97 -6.13
N GLY A 32 6.02 30.30 -7.24
CA GLY A 32 6.65 30.53 -8.54
C GLY A 32 8.17 30.42 -8.50
N ASN A 33 8.85 31.42 -9.04
CA ASN A 33 10.31 31.44 -9.15
C ASN A 33 11.05 31.46 -7.81
N ASN A 34 10.36 31.70 -6.70
CA ASN A 34 10.93 31.61 -5.37
C ASN A 34 10.71 30.23 -4.71
N PHE A 35 9.99 29.32 -5.35
CA PHE A 35 9.77 27.97 -4.88
C PHE A 35 10.44 26.93 -5.78
N TYR A 36 10.03 26.82 -7.05
CA TYR A 36 10.39 25.69 -7.92
C TYR A 36 11.90 25.57 -8.19
N PRO A 37 12.63 26.63 -8.55
CA PRO A 37 14.08 26.53 -8.75
C PRO A 37 14.84 26.18 -7.46
N PHE A 38 14.37 26.66 -6.31
CA PHE A 38 15.00 26.36 -5.02
C PHE A 38 14.72 24.93 -4.55
N ALA A 39 13.54 24.38 -4.81
CA ALA A 39 13.26 22.98 -4.54
C ALA A 39 14.19 22.06 -5.35
N LEU A 40 14.44 22.40 -6.61
CA LEU A 40 15.39 21.68 -7.45
C LEU A 40 16.83 21.82 -6.95
N ASP A 41 17.27 23.05 -6.58
CA ASP A 41 18.58 23.29 -5.99
C ASP A 41 18.80 22.45 -4.72
N TRP A 42 17.80 22.36 -3.85
CA TRP A 42 17.86 21.47 -2.69
C TRP A 42 18.02 20.02 -3.08
N LYS A 43 17.27 19.54 -4.10
CA LYS A 43 17.38 18.17 -4.60
C LYS A 43 18.78 17.86 -5.14
N GLU A 44 19.33 18.77 -5.94
CA GLU A 44 20.64 18.59 -6.57
C GLU A 44 21.80 18.65 -5.55
N ASN A 45 21.62 19.38 -4.47
CA ASN A 45 22.66 19.61 -3.46
C ASN A 45 22.39 18.87 -2.11
N CYS A 46 21.48 17.89 -2.09
CA CYS A 46 21.12 17.17 -0.84
C CYS A 46 22.22 16.26 -0.29
N GLY A 47 23.25 15.93 -1.09
CA GLY A 47 24.34 15.05 -0.63
C GLY A 47 23.85 13.65 -0.22
N ASN A 48 22.82 13.13 -0.88
CA ASN A 48 22.14 11.87 -0.55
C ASN A 48 21.46 11.86 0.84
N ARG A 49 21.10 13.04 1.35
CA ARG A 49 20.36 13.22 2.62
C ARG A 49 18.91 13.61 2.33
N TRP A 50 18.06 13.50 3.33
CA TRP A 50 16.65 13.83 3.17
C TRP A 50 16.41 15.33 3.07
N ILE A 51 15.62 15.70 2.09
CA ILE A 51 15.04 17.05 1.95
C ILE A 51 13.53 16.93 2.02
N VAL A 52 12.94 17.59 3.00
CA VAL A 52 11.51 17.63 3.26
C VAL A 52 11.06 19.09 3.24
N PRO A 53 10.64 19.64 2.09
CA PRO A 53 10.27 21.06 2.00
C PRO A 53 9.05 21.37 2.87
N GLY A 54 9.14 22.45 3.62
CA GLY A 54 8.02 23.05 4.32
C GLY A 54 7.14 23.83 3.37
N LEU A 55 5.85 23.46 3.27
CA LEU A 55 4.86 24.14 2.46
C LEU A 55 4.05 25.10 3.32
N GLY A 56 3.88 26.33 2.84
CA GLY A 56 3.21 27.42 3.56
C GLY A 56 1.70 27.38 3.43
N ILE A 57 1.05 26.32 3.90
CA ILE A 57 -0.41 26.14 3.79
C ILE A 57 -1.20 27.20 4.58
N TYR A 58 -0.56 27.90 5.51
CA TYR A 58 -1.20 29.01 6.22
C TYR A 58 -1.55 30.18 5.29
N PHE A 59 -0.82 30.33 4.19
CA PHE A 59 -1.11 31.34 3.18
C PHE A 59 -2.40 31.08 2.37
N LEU A 60 -3.00 29.89 2.51
CA LEU A 60 -4.35 29.64 1.98
C LEU A 60 -5.41 30.52 2.67
N SER A 61 -5.18 30.91 3.93
CA SER A 61 -6.13 31.74 4.69
C SER A 61 -6.33 33.09 4.04
N PRO A 62 -7.59 33.58 3.95
CA PRO A 62 -7.88 34.96 3.54
C PRO A 62 -7.25 36.04 4.45
N ASP A 63 -7.01 35.71 5.72
CA ASP A 63 -6.37 36.59 6.70
C ASP A 63 -4.85 36.74 6.50
N GLU A 64 -4.28 35.86 5.66
CA GLU A 64 -2.85 35.85 5.31
C GLU A 64 -2.67 36.34 3.87
N GLN A 65 -2.23 35.51 2.95
CA GLN A 65 -2.01 35.89 1.54
C GLN A 65 -3.11 35.39 0.58
N ASN A 66 -4.05 34.62 1.09
CA ASN A 66 -5.18 34.10 0.32
C ASN A 66 -4.78 33.31 -0.96
N TRP A 67 -3.71 32.52 -0.87
CA TRP A 67 -3.27 31.70 -2.00
C TRP A 67 -4.38 30.77 -2.49
N PRO A 68 -4.46 30.50 -3.79
CA PRO A 68 -5.33 29.45 -4.31
C PRO A 68 -4.81 28.07 -3.84
N LEU A 69 -5.73 27.11 -3.64
CA LEU A 69 -5.36 25.72 -3.31
C LEU A 69 -4.45 25.11 -4.38
N ASP A 70 -4.70 25.39 -5.65
CA ASP A 70 -3.94 24.89 -6.80
C ASP A 70 -2.43 25.18 -6.71
N GLU A 71 -2.03 26.22 -6.01
CA GLU A 71 -0.60 26.49 -5.81
C GLU A 71 0.04 25.43 -4.90
N ILE A 72 -0.61 25.06 -3.81
CA ILE A 72 -0.13 23.99 -2.93
C ILE A 72 -0.17 22.63 -3.65
N VAL A 73 -1.25 22.34 -4.36
CA VAL A 73 -1.38 21.11 -5.18
C VAL A 73 -0.25 21.01 -6.18
N ARG A 74 0.09 22.10 -6.88
CA ARG A 74 1.21 22.14 -7.83
C ARG A 74 2.56 21.90 -7.15
N GLN A 75 2.77 22.48 -5.96
CA GLN A 75 3.98 22.26 -5.16
C GLN A 75 4.10 20.79 -4.71
N LEU A 76 2.99 20.17 -4.33
CA LEU A 76 2.94 18.74 -3.98
C LEU A 76 3.34 17.85 -5.16
N HIS A 77 2.73 18.07 -6.33
CA HIS A 77 3.10 17.32 -7.55
C HIS A 77 4.57 17.52 -7.91
N PHE A 78 5.06 18.76 -7.88
CA PHE A 78 6.44 19.06 -8.23
C PHE A 78 7.43 18.38 -7.29
N THR A 79 7.23 18.46 -5.98
CA THR A 79 8.12 17.83 -4.99
C THR A 79 8.16 16.31 -5.13
N ARG A 80 7.04 15.67 -5.47
CA ARG A 80 6.99 14.24 -5.81
C ARG A 80 7.70 13.94 -7.12
N GLN A 81 7.48 14.73 -8.15
CA GLN A 81 8.09 14.54 -9.47
C GLN A 81 9.62 14.59 -9.40
N ILE A 82 10.20 15.53 -8.65
CA ILE A 82 11.65 15.61 -8.43
C ILE A 82 12.17 14.67 -7.35
N LYS A 83 11.30 13.82 -6.80
CA LYS A 83 11.63 12.79 -5.79
C LYS A 83 12.30 13.36 -4.54
N LEU A 84 11.71 14.39 -3.95
CA LEU A 84 12.04 14.79 -2.59
C LEU A 84 11.44 13.79 -1.59
N ASN A 85 12.02 13.74 -0.39
CA ASN A 85 11.77 12.65 0.57
C ASN A 85 10.46 12.77 1.35
N GLY A 86 9.72 13.86 1.16
CA GLY A 86 8.45 14.10 1.82
C GLY A 86 8.04 15.57 1.74
N GLN A 87 7.00 15.95 2.46
CA GLN A 87 6.55 17.33 2.62
C GLN A 87 6.20 17.60 4.08
N ALA A 88 6.47 18.81 4.56
CA ALA A 88 6.04 19.30 5.86
C ALA A 88 5.06 20.46 5.67
N TYR A 89 4.03 20.52 6.50
CA TYR A 89 2.95 21.50 6.36
C TYR A 89 2.96 22.51 7.50
N PHE A 90 3.20 23.74 7.19
CA PHE A 90 3.12 24.80 8.18
C PHE A 90 1.84 25.62 7.97
N ARG A 91 0.91 25.53 8.90
CA ARG A 91 0.92 24.81 10.17
C ARG A 91 -0.34 23.98 10.35
N ASN A 92 -0.33 23.03 11.26
CA ASN A 92 -1.38 22.05 11.53
C ASN A 92 -2.81 22.65 11.66
N ARG A 93 -2.96 23.84 12.25
CA ARG A 93 -4.27 24.51 12.37
C ARG A 93 -5.05 24.58 11.05
N PHE A 94 -4.35 24.80 9.93
CA PHE A 94 -4.97 24.97 8.63
C PHE A 94 -5.36 23.63 7.99
N LEU A 95 -4.72 22.56 8.38
CA LEU A 95 -5.16 21.19 8.07
C LEU A 95 -6.43 20.84 8.85
N LEU A 96 -6.43 21.06 10.17
CA LEU A 96 -7.59 20.77 11.03
C LEU A 96 -8.84 21.59 10.64
N ASN A 97 -8.64 22.81 10.17
CA ASN A 97 -9.73 23.68 9.70
C ASN A 97 -10.12 23.38 8.26
N ASN A 98 -9.49 22.43 7.60
CA ASN A 98 -9.66 22.11 6.19
C ASN A 98 -9.70 23.38 5.30
N THR A 99 -8.76 24.29 5.51
CA THR A 99 -8.73 25.59 4.85
C THR A 99 -8.67 25.43 3.34
N LYS A 100 -9.68 25.94 2.64
CA LYS A 100 -9.90 25.76 1.19
C LYS A 100 -9.93 24.29 0.72
N GLY A 101 -10.24 23.33 1.59
CA GLY A 101 -10.31 21.93 1.22
C GLY A 101 -8.94 21.22 1.19
N ILE A 102 -7.89 21.80 1.78
CA ILE A 102 -6.54 21.20 1.75
C ILE A 102 -6.49 19.81 2.39
N TRP A 103 -7.26 19.57 3.45
CA TRP A 103 -7.29 18.26 4.09
C TRP A 103 -7.92 17.20 3.20
N ASP A 104 -9.05 17.51 2.59
CA ASP A 104 -9.74 16.62 1.65
C ASP A 104 -8.83 16.31 0.45
N GLU A 105 -8.21 17.36 -0.13
CA GLU A 105 -7.26 17.20 -1.24
C GLU A 105 -6.11 16.25 -0.91
N LEU A 106 -5.53 16.37 0.30
CA LEU A 106 -4.46 15.50 0.74
C LEU A 106 -4.93 14.05 0.92
N GLN A 107 -6.10 13.82 1.52
CA GLN A 107 -6.62 12.48 1.76
C GLN A 107 -7.08 11.79 0.47
N GLU A 108 -7.76 12.51 -0.41
CA GLU A 108 -8.39 11.94 -1.59
C GLU A 108 -7.42 11.76 -2.77
N ASN A 109 -6.39 12.62 -2.88
CA ASN A 109 -5.53 12.67 -4.06
C ASN A 109 -4.04 12.38 -3.79
N PHE A 110 -3.55 12.59 -2.55
CA PHE A 110 -2.12 12.46 -2.27
C PHE A 110 -1.76 11.33 -1.29
N TYR A 111 -2.58 11.09 -0.29
CA TYR A 111 -2.31 10.09 0.76
C TYR A 111 -3.42 9.04 0.84
N THR A 112 -3.84 8.54 -0.31
CA THR A 112 -4.85 7.48 -0.44
C THR A 112 -4.35 6.12 0.02
N THR A 113 -3.04 5.95 0.08
CA THR A 113 -2.35 4.72 0.50
C THR A 113 -1.29 5.04 1.56
N PRO A 114 -0.91 4.08 2.40
CA PRO A 114 0.23 4.23 3.30
C PRO A 114 1.52 4.56 2.52
N ALA A 115 2.49 5.15 3.21
CA ALA A 115 3.80 5.43 2.65
C ALA A 115 4.89 4.92 3.59
N LEU A 116 5.92 4.32 3.04
CA LEU A 116 7.11 3.92 3.77
C LEU A 116 8.06 5.11 3.96
N ILE A 117 8.79 5.11 5.05
CA ILE A 117 9.87 6.06 5.28
C ILE A 117 10.99 5.75 4.27
N PRO A 118 11.49 6.75 3.51
CA PRO A 118 12.59 6.52 2.58
C PRO A 118 13.84 5.99 3.29
N PRO A 119 14.62 5.08 2.67
CA PRO A 119 15.78 4.49 3.33
C PRO A 119 16.89 5.51 3.61
N MET A 120 17.57 5.33 4.75
CA MET A 120 18.75 6.08 5.16
C MET A 120 20.03 5.33 4.76
N THR A 121 20.25 5.18 3.46
CA THR A 121 21.36 4.34 2.91
C THR A 121 22.76 4.81 3.30
N TRP A 122 22.91 6.00 3.83
CA TRP A 122 24.18 6.51 4.37
C TRP A 122 24.47 6.04 5.81
N MET A 123 23.46 5.54 6.52
CA MET A 123 23.59 4.96 7.85
C MET A 123 23.83 3.46 7.75
N ASP A 124 23.03 2.81 6.93
CA ASP A 124 23.13 1.42 6.54
C ASP A 124 22.53 1.25 5.14
N SER A 125 23.10 0.39 4.32
CA SER A 125 22.62 0.11 2.96
C SER A 125 22.36 -1.37 2.72
N ILE A 126 22.45 -2.20 3.77
CA ILE A 126 22.26 -3.64 3.68
C ILE A 126 20.89 -3.98 4.28
N PRO A 127 19.92 -4.43 3.46
CA PRO A 127 18.61 -4.82 3.98
C PRO A 127 18.71 -6.08 4.83
N PRO A 128 17.71 -6.34 5.69
CA PRO A 128 17.58 -7.62 6.38
C PRO A 128 17.48 -8.81 5.40
N SER A 129 17.69 -10.01 5.92
CA SER A 129 17.43 -11.21 5.14
C SER A 129 15.95 -11.25 4.71
N THR A 130 15.69 -11.70 3.48
CA THR A 130 14.34 -11.98 3.02
C THR A 130 13.63 -12.93 4.00
N PRO A 131 12.38 -12.68 4.39
CA PRO A 131 11.58 -13.64 5.15
C PRO A 131 11.58 -15.02 4.47
N ALA A 132 11.36 -16.08 5.23
CA ALA A 132 11.38 -17.43 4.70
C ALA A 132 10.16 -18.24 5.16
N MET A 133 9.99 -19.44 4.62
CA MET A 133 8.92 -20.40 4.98
C MET A 133 7.52 -19.76 4.94
N PRO A 134 7.06 -19.33 3.75
CA PRO A 134 5.74 -18.70 3.63
C PRO A 134 4.64 -19.71 3.92
N SER A 135 3.61 -19.26 4.63
CA SER A 135 2.36 -19.98 4.79
C SER A 135 1.18 -19.04 4.55
N LEU A 136 0.23 -19.50 3.77
CA LEU A 136 -1.02 -18.82 3.52
C LEU A 136 -2.15 -19.85 3.64
N GLN A 137 -3.08 -19.61 4.56
CA GLN A 137 -4.20 -20.53 4.86
C GLN A 137 -5.52 -19.75 4.81
N LEU A 138 -6.48 -20.30 4.09
CA LEU A 138 -7.85 -19.82 4.14
C LEU A 138 -8.54 -20.41 5.38
N LEU A 139 -9.02 -19.54 6.26
CA LEU A 139 -9.74 -19.94 7.47
C LEU A 139 -11.24 -20.21 7.16
N PRO A 140 -11.92 -21.00 8.01
CA PRO A 140 -13.33 -21.32 7.81
C PRO A 140 -14.28 -20.11 7.81
N ASP A 141 -13.85 -18.99 8.42
CA ASP A 141 -14.57 -17.73 8.47
C ASP A 141 -14.30 -16.82 7.25
N GLY A 142 -13.54 -17.30 6.28
CA GLY A 142 -13.19 -16.58 5.06
C GLY A 142 -12.00 -15.62 5.18
N LYS A 143 -11.39 -15.54 6.34
CA LYS A 143 -10.14 -14.82 6.53
C LYS A 143 -8.96 -15.60 5.96
N MET A 144 -7.89 -14.90 5.68
CA MET A 144 -6.62 -15.48 5.26
C MET A 144 -5.58 -15.29 6.37
N HIS A 145 -5.09 -16.40 6.92
CA HIS A 145 -3.99 -16.39 7.87
C HIS A 145 -2.67 -16.55 7.13
N MET A 146 -1.78 -15.61 7.35
CA MET A 146 -0.45 -15.55 6.72
C MET A 146 0.60 -15.68 7.80
N SER A 147 1.67 -16.42 7.53
CA SER A 147 2.83 -16.47 8.42
C SER A 147 4.12 -16.69 7.66
N TRP A 148 5.22 -16.28 8.27
CA TRP A 148 6.58 -16.40 7.72
C TRP A 148 7.60 -16.56 8.83
N GLN A 149 8.81 -16.97 8.49
CA GLN A 149 9.90 -17.08 9.43
C GLN A 149 10.58 -15.74 9.64
N ILE A 150 11.03 -15.49 10.87
CA ILE A 150 11.71 -14.25 11.27
C ILE A 150 12.96 -14.00 10.42
N SER A 151 13.15 -12.76 10.01
CA SER A 151 14.34 -12.28 9.32
C SER A 151 15.40 -11.78 10.31
N THR A 152 16.65 -11.76 9.86
CA THR A 152 17.79 -11.23 10.61
C THR A 152 18.40 -10.05 9.90
N ASP A 153 18.87 -9.08 10.68
CA ASP A 153 19.58 -7.90 10.20
C ASP A 153 21.07 -7.98 10.52
N ASN A 154 21.92 -7.45 9.63
CA ASN A 154 23.38 -7.48 9.74
C ASN A 154 23.89 -6.69 10.96
N ASN A 155 23.22 -5.60 11.32
CA ASN A 155 23.55 -4.76 12.49
C ASN A 155 22.83 -5.20 13.76
N GLY A 156 22.00 -6.23 13.69
CA GLY A 156 21.08 -6.59 14.74
C GLY A 156 20.00 -5.50 14.97
N GLY A 157 19.07 -5.76 15.84
CA GLY A 157 18.01 -4.82 16.17
C GLY A 157 16.63 -5.31 15.71
N LEU A 158 15.66 -4.42 15.82
CA LEU A 158 14.29 -4.73 15.45
C LEU A 158 14.16 -4.78 13.92
N VAL A 159 13.69 -5.90 13.43
CA VAL A 159 13.21 -6.07 12.05
C VAL A 159 11.70 -5.92 12.07
N THR A 160 11.17 -5.13 11.16
CA THR A 160 9.73 -4.99 10.92
C THR A 160 9.38 -5.57 9.56
N TYR A 161 8.08 -5.79 9.32
CA TYR A 161 7.62 -6.37 8.06
C TYR A 161 6.61 -5.46 7.39
N HIS A 162 6.64 -5.43 6.06
CA HIS A 162 5.62 -4.81 5.24
C HIS A 162 4.91 -5.90 4.46
N LEU A 163 3.59 -5.84 4.47
CA LEU A 163 2.74 -6.78 3.75
C LEU A 163 2.13 -6.09 2.54
N TYR A 164 2.23 -6.73 1.41
CA TYR A 164 1.69 -6.28 0.14
C TYR A 164 0.63 -7.23 -0.37
N ALA A 165 -0.36 -6.69 -1.08
CA ALA A 165 -1.44 -7.45 -1.67
C ALA A 165 -1.80 -6.91 -3.05
N SER A 166 -1.96 -7.80 -4.04
CA SER A 166 -2.24 -7.43 -5.43
C SER A 166 -3.25 -8.39 -6.07
N ASP A 167 -3.87 -7.94 -7.15
CA ASP A 167 -4.67 -8.76 -8.03
C ASP A 167 -3.84 -9.39 -9.17
N THR A 168 -2.58 -8.98 -9.29
CA THR A 168 -1.63 -9.47 -10.31
C THR A 168 -0.41 -10.10 -9.66
N TYR A 169 0.17 -11.11 -10.33
CA TYR A 169 1.39 -11.80 -9.92
C TYR A 169 2.54 -11.50 -10.90
N PRO A 170 3.77 -11.30 -10.44
CA PRO A 170 4.18 -11.15 -9.03
C PRO A 170 3.67 -9.85 -8.41
N VAL A 171 3.66 -9.77 -7.06
CA VAL A 171 3.25 -8.56 -6.37
C VAL A 171 4.29 -7.47 -6.56
N ASP A 172 3.89 -6.36 -7.17
CA ASP A 172 4.77 -5.20 -7.33
C ASP A 172 4.85 -4.41 -6.02
N ILE A 173 5.95 -4.59 -5.28
CA ILE A 173 6.22 -3.87 -4.03
C ILE A 173 6.59 -2.40 -4.23
N THR A 174 6.81 -1.95 -5.47
CA THR A 174 7.09 -0.54 -5.77
C THR A 174 5.82 0.29 -5.95
N ASP A 175 4.68 -0.37 -6.12
CA ASP A 175 3.38 0.26 -6.17
C ASP A 175 2.79 0.38 -4.75
N ALA A 176 2.70 1.62 -4.24
CA ALA A 176 2.11 1.91 -2.94
C ALA A 176 0.63 1.48 -2.84
N GLY A 177 -0.07 1.32 -3.96
CA GLY A 177 -1.44 0.78 -3.99
C GLY A 177 -1.53 -0.69 -3.58
N ASN A 178 -0.41 -1.41 -3.60
CA ASN A 178 -0.31 -2.80 -3.14
C ASN A 178 0.07 -2.91 -1.66
N LEU A 179 0.50 -1.82 -1.00
CA LEU A 179 0.91 -1.84 0.39
C LEU A 179 -0.33 -2.02 1.29
N LEU A 180 -0.43 -3.17 1.92
CA LEU A 180 -1.56 -3.56 2.76
C LEU A 180 -1.35 -3.17 4.23
N GLU A 181 -0.16 -3.48 4.78
CA GLU A 181 0.17 -3.22 6.17
C GLU A 181 1.66 -2.89 6.31
N THR A 182 2.01 -2.09 7.32
CA THR A 182 3.38 -1.58 7.49
C THR A 182 3.88 -1.75 8.92
N TYR A 183 5.19 -1.91 9.07
CA TYR A 183 5.87 -1.94 10.36
C TYR A 183 5.34 -3.00 11.33
N LEU A 184 4.89 -4.15 10.81
CA LEU A 184 4.52 -5.30 11.64
C LEU A 184 5.74 -5.78 12.43
N THR A 185 5.57 -6.04 13.72
CA THR A 185 6.63 -6.53 14.61
C THR A 185 6.51 -8.03 14.89
N HIS A 186 5.52 -8.68 14.30
CA HIS A 186 5.24 -10.11 14.40
C HIS A 186 5.28 -10.76 13.02
N THR A 187 5.36 -12.07 12.98
CA THR A 187 5.56 -12.85 11.75
C THR A 187 4.29 -13.57 11.28
N GLU A 188 3.13 -13.01 11.63
CA GLU A 188 1.83 -13.51 11.22
C GLU A 188 0.85 -12.36 11.02
N TYR A 189 -0.14 -12.57 10.15
CA TYR A 189 -1.17 -11.57 9.87
C TYR A 189 -2.48 -12.27 9.45
N GLU A 190 -3.62 -11.75 9.94
CA GLU A 190 -4.94 -12.17 9.47
C GLU A 190 -5.53 -11.10 8.54
N TYR A 191 -5.66 -11.42 7.29
CA TYR A 191 -6.33 -10.58 6.31
C TYR A 191 -7.82 -10.88 6.30
N THR A 192 -8.63 -9.85 6.53
CA THR A 192 -10.09 -9.92 6.37
C THR A 192 -10.46 -9.20 5.07
N PRO A 193 -10.97 -9.91 4.05
CA PRO A 193 -11.42 -9.27 2.83
C PRO A 193 -12.55 -8.26 3.13
N ILE A 194 -12.40 -7.03 2.65
CA ILE A 194 -13.40 -5.96 2.86
C ILE A 194 -14.67 -6.25 2.06
N SER A 195 -14.54 -6.98 0.98
CA SER A 195 -15.64 -7.37 0.10
C SER A 195 -15.22 -8.57 -0.75
N PRO A 196 -16.11 -9.50 -1.04
CA PRO A 196 -15.85 -10.59 -1.99
C PRO A 196 -15.36 -10.10 -3.36
N TRP A 197 -15.68 -8.86 -3.74
CA TRP A 197 -15.37 -8.19 -5.00
C TRP A 197 -13.96 -7.65 -5.11
N ARG A 198 -13.31 -7.35 -3.97
CA ARG A 198 -11.99 -6.71 -3.86
C ARG A 198 -11.04 -7.60 -3.08
N GLN A 199 -11.14 -8.91 -3.27
CA GLN A 199 -10.16 -9.82 -2.69
C GLN A 199 -8.85 -9.70 -3.45
N LYS A 200 -7.84 -9.24 -2.75
CA LYS A 200 -6.47 -9.39 -3.22
C LYS A 200 -6.13 -10.89 -3.25
N ARG A 201 -5.49 -11.34 -4.32
CA ARG A 201 -5.21 -12.76 -4.57
C ARG A 201 -3.79 -13.14 -4.25
N TYR A 202 -2.87 -12.21 -4.41
CA TYR A 202 -1.44 -12.44 -4.27
C TYR A 202 -0.92 -11.57 -3.15
N PHE A 203 -0.08 -12.16 -2.31
CA PHE A 203 0.48 -11.50 -1.15
C PHE A 203 1.98 -11.68 -1.15
N ALA A 204 2.70 -10.64 -0.75
CA ALA A 204 4.13 -10.68 -0.54
C ALA A 204 4.47 -10.01 0.78
N VAL A 205 5.51 -10.48 1.43
CA VAL A 205 6.05 -9.88 2.65
C VAL A 205 7.51 -9.53 2.46
N THR A 206 7.90 -8.35 2.94
CA THR A 206 9.29 -7.90 3.01
C THR A 206 9.69 -7.68 4.45
N ALA A 207 10.98 -7.69 4.72
CA ALA A 207 11.56 -7.32 5.99
C ALA A 207 12.26 -5.97 5.86
N ALA A 208 12.10 -5.09 6.85
CA ALA A 208 12.75 -3.79 6.89
C ALA A 208 13.51 -3.57 8.18
N ASP A 209 14.68 -2.97 8.10
CA ASP A 209 15.46 -2.53 9.23
C ASP A 209 15.00 -1.15 9.76
N ARG A 210 15.64 -0.68 10.83
CA ARG A 210 15.37 0.63 11.42
C ARG A 210 15.76 1.81 10.52
N PHE A 211 16.54 1.59 9.47
CA PHE A 211 16.98 2.60 8.53
C PHE A 211 16.14 2.63 7.25
N GLY A 212 15.10 1.77 7.19
CA GLY A 212 14.18 1.68 6.06
C GLY A 212 14.72 0.89 4.86
N ASN A 213 15.83 0.15 5.02
CA ASN A 213 16.25 -0.77 3.98
C ASN A 213 15.32 -1.98 3.95
N GLU A 214 14.75 -2.24 2.80
CA GLU A 214 13.74 -3.26 2.59
C GLU A 214 14.33 -4.45 1.81
N SER A 215 14.06 -5.67 2.28
CA SER A 215 14.52 -6.90 1.64
C SER A 215 13.80 -7.14 0.30
N ALA A 216 14.30 -8.10 -0.47
CA ALA A 216 13.50 -8.66 -1.54
C ALA A 216 12.18 -9.25 -0.99
N PRO A 217 11.09 -9.24 -1.78
CA PRO A 217 9.81 -9.79 -1.35
C PRO A 217 9.89 -11.33 -1.24
N LEU A 218 9.23 -11.87 -0.22
CA LEU A 218 8.83 -13.26 -0.17
C LEU A 218 7.38 -13.33 -0.65
N GLU A 219 7.14 -13.94 -1.81
CA GLU A 219 5.79 -14.25 -2.25
C GLU A 219 5.18 -15.30 -1.32
N LEU A 220 4.03 -14.98 -0.73
CA LEU A 220 3.26 -15.96 0.01
C LEU A 220 2.59 -16.87 -1.03
N ASN A 221 2.70 -18.17 -0.85
CA ASN A 221 2.15 -19.13 -1.80
C ASN A 221 0.70 -18.77 -2.09
N ALA A 222 0.41 -18.49 -3.35
CA ALA A 222 -0.97 -18.27 -3.76
C ALA A 222 -1.84 -19.42 -3.26
N ILE A 223 -2.96 -19.09 -2.64
CA ILE A 223 -4.03 -20.07 -2.47
C ILE A 223 -4.31 -20.61 -3.88
N SER A 224 -4.37 -21.93 -4.02
CA SER A 224 -4.76 -22.54 -5.29
C SER A 224 -5.98 -21.82 -5.81
N GLU A 225 -6.08 -21.59 -7.12
CA GLU A 225 -7.28 -20.97 -7.71
C GLU A 225 -8.56 -21.74 -7.29
N THR A 226 -8.42 -23.02 -6.96
CA THR A 226 -9.50 -23.87 -6.42
C THR A 226 -9.82 -23.58 -4.95
N ASP A 227 -8.94 -22.97 -4.21
CA ASP A 227 -9.13 -22.66 -2.77
C ASP A 227 -9.57 -21.21 -2.54
N MET A 228 -9.47 -20.37 -3.57
CA MET A 228 -9.91 -18.98 -3.49
C MET A 228 -11.43 -18.88 -3.46
N PRO A 229 -12.01 -17.96 -2.67
CA PRO A 229 -13.43 -17.67 -2.81
C PRO A 229 -13.76 -17.28 -4.24
N LEU A 230 -14.78 -17.89 -4.78
CA LEU A 230 -15.24 -17.55 -6.12
C LEU A 230 -15.71 -16.10 -6.16
N LEU A 231 -15.39 -15.42 -7.25
CA LEU A 231 -15.85 -14.05 -7.45
C LEU A 231 -17.38 -14.05 -7.57
N ASN A 232 -18.04 -13.44 -6.61
CA ASN A 232 -19.44 -13.13 -6.74
C ASN A 232 -19.63 -11.61 -6.74
N ASP A 233 -20.27 -10.99 -7.74
CA ASP A 233 -20.65 -9.58 -7.79
C ASP A 233 -22.11 -9.43 -7.31
N GLY A 234 -22.32 -9.14 -5.98
CA GLY A 234 -23.61 -9.14 -5.31
C GLY A 234 -24.29 -10.49 -5.44
N ASP A 235 -25.16 -10.56 -6.35
CA ASP A 235 -25.96 -11.73 -6.59
C ASP A 235 -25.51 -12.56 -7.80
N ILE A 236 -24.36 -12.22 -8.41
CA ILE A 236 -23.84 -12.91 -9.58
C ILE A 236 -22.54 -13.63 -9.23
N LEU A 237 -22.55 -14.94 -9.29
CA LEU A 237 -21.39 -15.80 -9.15
C LEU A 237 -20.72 -15.98 -10.51
N THR A 238 -19.42 -15.69 -10.60
CA THR A 238 -18.60 -15.99 -11.77
C THR A 238 -17.82 -17.27 -11.52
N LEU A 239 -17.95 -18.23 -12.44
CA LEU A 239 -17.32 -19.54 -12.36
C LEU A 239 -16.16 -19.66 -13.34
N PRO A 240 -15.11 -20.44 -13.00
CA PRO A 240 -14.04 -20.74 -13.94
C PRO A 240 -14.57 -21.55 -15.13
N GLU A 241 -13.96 -21.36 -16.29
CA GLU A 241 -14.28 -22.14 -17.48
C GLU A 241 -13.76 -23.59 -17.32
N ILE A 242 -14.68 -24.54 -17.14
CA ILE A 242 -14.35 -25.95 -16.99
C ILE A 242 -14.88 -26.72 -18.18
N LYS A 243 -14.00 -27.44 -18.84
CA LYS A 243 -14.37 -28.28 -19.99
C LYS A 243 -15.39 -29.37 -19.58
N GLU A 244 -16.48 -29.51 -20.34
CA GLU A 244 -17.55 -30.46 -20.09
C GLU A 244 -18.34 -30.22 -18.79
N ALA A 245 -18.28 -29.02 -18.21
CA ALA A 245 -19.09 -28.63 -17.05
C ALA A 245 -20.61 -28.74 -17.41
N LYS A 246 -21.39 -29.35 -16.53
CA LYS A 246 -22.83 -29.54 -16.72
C LYS A 246 -23.68 -28.91 -15.64
N THR A 247 -23.29 -29.12 -14.39
CA THR A 247 -24.10 -28.72 -13.24
C THR A 247 -23.22 -28.09 -12.16
N VAL A 248 -23.74 -27.08 -11.53
CA VAL A 248 -23.12 -26.43 -10.35
C VAL A 248 -23.92 -26.84 -9.12
N LYS A 249 -23.24 -27.29 -8.09
CA LYS A 249 -23.81 -27.61 -6.78
C LYS A 249 -23.24 -26.70 -5.71
N ILE A 250 -24.10 -26.19 -4.85
CA ILE A 250 -23.76 -25.34 -3.76
C ILE A 250 -24.14 -26.01 -2.44
N PHE A 251 -23.16 -26.09 -1.53
CA PHE A 251 -23.31 -26.72 -0.23
C PHE A 251 -23.01 -25.72 0.88
N THR A 252 -23.64 -25.90 2.05
CA THR A 252 -23.19 -25.25 3.28
C THR A 252 -21.80 -25.74 3.67
N VAL A 253 -21.14 -25.03 4.58
CA VAL A 253 -19.87 -25.50 5.17
C VAL A 253 -20.03 -26.82 5.97
N THR A 254 -21.26 -27.19 6.35
CA THR A 254 -21.58 -28.46 7.00
C THR A 254 -21.81 -29.61 6.02
N GLY A 255 -21.73 -29.34 4.69
CA GLY A 255 -21.86 -30.32 3.65
C GLY A 255 -23.32 -30.60 3.19
N GLU A 256 -24.29 -29.79 3.59
CA GLU A 256 -25.67 -29.87 3.13
C GLU A 256 -25.81 -29.20 1.75
N GLU A 257 -26.34 -29.95 0.76
CA GLU A 257 -26.62 -29.39 -0.57
C GLU A 257 -27.83 -28.44 -0.47
N ILE A 258 -27.60 -27.17 -0.77
CA ILE A 258 -28.63 -26.13 -0.71
C ILE A 258 -29.28 -25.92 -2.06
N LYS A 259 -28.46 -25.92 -3.13
CA LYS A 259 -28.95 -25.63 -4.47
C LYS A 259 -28.09 -26.23 -5.56
N TYR A 260 -28.70 -26.51 -6.68
CA TYR A 260 -27.99 -26.87 -7.90
C TYR A 260 -28.48 -26.00 -9.07
N PHE A 261 -27.59 -25.78 -10.03
CA PHE A 261 -27.87 -25.01 -11.25
C PHE A 261 -27.28 -25.69 -12.46
N VAL A 262 -27.82 -25.41 -13.63
CA VAL A 262 -27.14 -25.72 -14.88
C VAL A 262 -25.93 -24.83 -14.99
N TYR A 263 -24.77 -25.40 -15.36
CA TYR A 263 -23.55 -24.63 -15.48
C TYR A 263 -23.70 -23.48 -16.48
N ALA A 264 -23.31 -22.30 -16.04
CA ALA A 264 -23.08 -21.10 -16.83
C ALA A 264 -21.88 -20.36 -16.29
N PRO A 265 -21.09 -19.64 -17.12
CA PRO A 265 -19.95 -18.87 -16.65
C PRO A 265 -20.31 -17.82 -15.61
N GLN A 266 -21.55 -17.32 -15.67
CA GLN A 266 -22.10 -16.42 -14.67
C GLN A 266 -23.51 -16.88 -14.29
N MET A 267 -23.84 -16.86 -13.01
CA MET A 267 -25.12 -17.29 -12.50
C MET A 267 -25.57 -16.47 -11.30
N SER A 268 -26.91 -16.34 -11.14
CA SER A 268 -27.46 -15.61 -10.00
C SER A 268 -27.53 -16.50 -8.76
N ILE A 269 -26.99 -15.96 -7.65
CA ILE A 269 -27.08 -16.53 -6.31
C ILE A 269 -27.96 -15.68 -5.38
N ALA A 270 -28.76 -14.76 -5.92
CA ALA A 270 -29.65 -13.86 -5.17
C ALA A 270 -30.57 -14.61 -4.19
N SER A 271 -30.93 -15.84 -4.52
CA SER A 271 -31.82 -16.66 -3.70
C SER A 271 -31.12 -17.40 -2.56
N LEU A 272 -29.79 -17.34 -2.43
CA LEU A 272 -29.10 -17.95 -1.31
C LEU A 272 -29.25 -17.05 -0.08
N PRO A 273 -29.47 -17.61 1.13
CA PRO A 273 -29.34 -16.89 2.39
C PRO A 273 -27.92 -16.33 2.59
N GLY A 274 -27.76 -15.36 3.50
CA GLY A 274 -26.42 -14.93 3.93
C GLY A 274 -25.67 -16.08 4.60
N GLY A 275 -24.42 -16.33 4.19
CA GLY A 275 -23.62 -17.43 4.73
C GLY A 275 -22.43 -17.81 3.88
N PHE A 276 -21.70 -18.83 4.35
CA PHE A 276 -20.55 -19.42 3.65
C PHE A 276 -20.97 -20.69 2.93
N TYR A 277 -20.55 -20.85 1.69
CA TYR A 277 -20.90 -21.96 0.86
C TYR A 277 -19.70 -22.50 0.10
N THR A 278 -19.69 -23.80 -0.17
CA THR A 278 -18.75 -24.45 -1.07
C THR A 278 -19.42 -24.73 -2.41
N VAL A 279 -18.68 -24.55 -3.50
CA VAL A 279 -19.20 -24.70 -4.86
C VAL A 279 -18.44 -25.81 -5.58
N TYR A 280 -19.21 -26.69 -6.19
CA TYR A 280 -18.71 -27.81 -7.00
C TYR A 280 -19.32 -27.78 -8.39
N ILE A 281 -18.53 -28.21 -9.38
CA ILE A 281 -19.01 -28.41 -10.74
C ILE A 281 -18.98 -29.89 -11.05
N LEU A 282 -20.08 -30.41 -11.61
CA LEU A 282 -20.17 -31.75 -12.11
C LEU A 282 -20.05 -31.75 -13.64
N ASN A 283 -19.26 -32.67 -14.18
CA ASN A 283 -19.16 -32.91 -15.61
C ASN A 283 -20.24 -33.89 -16.11
N ASN A 284 -20.26 -34.15 -17.42
CA ASN A 284 -21.17 -35.08 -18.04
C ASN A 284 -21.04 -36.52 -17.52
N ALA A 285 -19.89 -36.92 -17.00
CA ALA A 285 -19.64 -38.23 -16.41
C ALA A 285 -20.05 -38.33 -14.93
N GLY A 286 -20.55 -37.24 -14.35
CA GLY A 286 -20.93 -37.15 -12.95
C GLY A 286 -19.72 -36.96 -11.98
N ALA A 287 -18.52 -36.75 -12.50
CA ALA A 287 -17.38 -36.43 -11.67
C ALA A 287 -17.54 -34.98 -11.10
N GLN A 288 -17.31 -34.87 -9.80
CA GLN A 288 -17.47 -33.63 -9.05
C GLN A 288 -16.10 -32.98 -8.81
N THR A 289 -15.97 -31.73 -9.20
CA THR A 289 -14.79 -30.94 -9.01
C THR A 289 -15.12 -29.77 -8.06
N PHE A 290 -14.36 -29.61 -6.97
CA PHE A 290 -14.42 -28.42 -6.13
C PHE A 290 -13.87 -27.23 -6.90
N VAL A 291 -14.55 -26.12 -6.89
CA VAL A 291 -14.12 -24.90 -7.61
C VAL A 291 -13.95 -23.70 -6.73
N GLY A 292 -14.35 -23.76 -5.47
CA GLY A 292 -14.08 -22.70 -4.50
C GLY A 292 -15.19 -22.50 -3.48
N THR A 293 -15.04 -21.46 -2.71
CA THR A 293 -16.02 -21.02 -1.70
C THR A 293 -16.63 -19.67 -2.07
N ILE A 294 -17.84 -19.39 -1.59
CA ILE A 294 -18.49 -18.09 -1.72
C ILE A 294 -19.00 -17.63 -0.36
N VAL A 295 -19.05 -16.34 -0.19
CA VAL A 295 -19.72 -15.66 0.93
C VAL A 295 -20.87 -14.86 0.35
N LYS A 296 -22.06 -15.08 0.88
CA LYS A 296 -23.28 -14.37 0.46
C LYS A 296 -23.71 -13.41 1.56
#